data_c423f2755a15741aaa274c0984ad417b
#
_entry.id   c423f2755a15741aaa274c0984ad417b
#
_cell.length_a   1.000
_cell.length_b   1.000
_cell.length_c   1.000
_cell.angle_alpha   90.00
_cell.angle_beta   90.00
_cell.angle_gamma   90.00
#
_symmetry.space_group_name_H-M   'P 1'
#
loop_
_entity.id
_entity.type
_entity.pdbx_description
1 polymer ?
#
loop_
_entity_poly.entity_id
_entity_poly.type
_entity_poly.pdbx_seq_one_letter_code
_entity_poly.pdbx_strand_id
1 'polypeptide(L)'
;MNRRFDDIAPELPMITPYDEAHFTDYLRLLDADADGADWREAVAIIFDIDPAREPERAERMYASHLARARWMTEVGYAHLLAREGALKH
;
A
#
# COMPACT_ATOMS: atom_id res chain seq x y z
N MET A 1 13.71 -5.84 13.39
CA MET A 1 12.30 -5.64 13.78
C MET A 1 11.43 -5.54 12.55
N ASN A 2 10.38 -6.31 12.51
CA ASN A 2 9.49 -6.32 11.36
C ASN A 2 8.60 -5.08 11.35
N ARG A 3 8.41 -4.55 10.17
CA ARG A 3 7.43 -3.49 10.01
C ARG A 3 6.05 -4.07 10.26
N ARG A 4 5.20 -3.26 10.82
CA ARG A 4 3.86 -3.69 11.12
C ARG A 4 2.89 -3.21 10.06
N PHE A 5 2.06 -4.13 9.62
CA PHE A 5 0.99 -3.83 8.69
C PHE A 5 -0.34 -4.07 9.38
N ASP A 6 -1.26 -3.14 9.21
CA ASP A 6 -2.63 -3.36 9.63
C ASP A 6 -3.31 -4.30 8.65
N ASP A 7 -4.33 -5.01 9.13
CA ASP A 7 -5.07 -5.92 8.26
C ASP A 7 -5.78 -5.16 7.15
N ILE A 8 -6.17 -3.92 7.42
CA ILE A 8 -6.84 -3.06 6.44
C ILE A 8 -6.06 -1.76 6.35
N ALA A 9 -5.73 -1.36 5.12
CA ALA A 9 -5.06 -0.09 4.90
C ALA A 9 -6.00 1.07 5.23
N PRO A 10 -5.44 2.28 5.49
CA PRO A 10 -6.28 3.44 5.77
C PRO A 10 -7.25 3.74 4.62
N GLU A 11 -8.43 4.26 4.97
CA GLU A 11 -9.43 4.63 3.98
C GLU A 11 -9.77 6.11 4.06
N LEU A 12 -8.93 6.88 4.73
CA LEU A 12 -9.14 8.31 4.87
C LEU A 12 -8.78 9.05 3.58
N PRO A 13 -9.47 10.16 3.30
CA PRO A 13 -9.20 10.91 2.06
C PRO A 13 -7.98 11.82 2.16
N MET A 14 -6.99 11.41 2.91
CA MET A 14 -5.75 12.16 3.09
C MET A 14 -4.61 11.20 3.33
N ILE A 15 -3.38 11.64 3.08
CA ILE A 15 -2.20 10.83 3.34
C ILE A 15 -1.96 10.79 4.84
N THR A 16 -1.90 9.60 5.40
CA THR A 16 -1.72 9.39 6.83
C THR A 16 -0.28 9.06 7.14
N PRO A 17 0.13 9.13 8.42
CA PRO A 17 1.47 8.67 8.80
C PRO A 17 1.72 7.21 8.43
N TYR A 18 0.68 6.38 8.48
CA TYR A 18 0.79 4.98 8.05
C TYR A 18 1.17 4.92 6.57
N ASP A 19 0.52 5.71 5.73
CA ASP A 19 0.84 5.76 4.31
C ASP A 19 2.28 6.16 4.08
N GLU A 20 2.75 7.17 4.80
CA GLU A 20 4.14 7.63 4.64
C GLU A 20 5.13 6.55 5.05
N ALA A 21 4.82 5.84 6.12
CA ALA A 21 5.70 4.77 6.60
C ALA A 21 5.77 3.60 5.62
N HIS A 22 4.72 3.39 4.85
CA HIS A 22 4.62 2.24 3.93
C HIS A 22 4.67 2.64 2.47
N PHE A 23 5.17 3.82 2.18
CA PHE A 23 5.19 4.30 0.80
C PHE A 23 5.97 3.37 -0.12
N THR A 24 7.14 2.90 0.32
CA THR A 24 7.94 1.97 -0.46
C THR A 24 7.20 0.65 -0.68
N ASP A 25 6.48 0.19 0.34
CA ASP A 25 5.71 -1.04 0.22
C ASP A 25 4.58 -0.88 -0.79
N TYR A 26 3.95 0.27 -0.82
CA TYR A 26 2.92 0.56 -1.82
C TYR A 26 3.49 0.49 -3.24
N LEU A 27 4.69 1.06 -3.45
CA LEU A 27 5.33 1.00 -4.76
C LEU A 27 5.62 -0.45 -5.16
N ARG A 28 6.06 -1.25 -4.22
CA ARG A 28 6.34 -2.66 -4.49
C ARG A 28 5.06 -3.42 -4.85
N LEU A 29 3.95 -3.09 -4.20
CA LEU A 29 2.67 -3.70 -4.51
C LEU A 29 2.23 -3.35 -5.92
N LEU A 30 2.38 -2.09 -6.30
CA LEU A 30 2.01 -1.64 -7.64
C LEU A 30 2.88 -2.30 -8.70
N ASP A 31 4.17 -2.45 -8.43
CA ASP A 31 5.07 -3.12 -9.36
C ASP A 31 4.69 -4.59 -9.53
N ALA A 32 4.42 -5.27 -8.43
CA ALA A 32 4.04 -6.67 -8.49
C ALA A 32 2.74 -6.85 -9.25
N ASP A 33 1.77 -5.99 -9.02
CA ASP A 33 0.50 -6.04 -9.72
C ASP A 33 0.68 -5.79 -11.21
N ALA A 34 1.50 -4.81 -11.57
CA ALA A 34 1.76 -4.49 -12.96
C ALA A 34 2.48 -5.63 -13.68
N ASP A 35 3.34 -6.34 -12.97
CA ASP A 35 4.08 -7.46 -13.54
C ASP A 35 3.24 -8.74 -13.62
N GLY A 36 2.02 -8.72 -13.08
CA GLY A 36 1.16 -9.90 -13.09
C GLY A 36 1.59 -10.95 -12.08
N ALA A 37 2.30 -10.56 -11.04
CA ALA A 37 2.73 -11.49 -10.02
C ALA A 37 1.55 -12.07 -9.26
N ASP A 38 1.71 -13.30 -8.81
CA ASP A 38 0.69 -13.95 -7.99
C ASP A 38 0.59 -13.18 -6.67
N TRP A 39 -0.65 -12.80 -6.31
CA TRP A 39 -0.86 -12.01 -5.10
C TRP A 39 -0.37 -12.74 -3.84
N ARG A 40 -0.38 -14.08 -3.87
CA ARG A 40 0.09 -14.86 -2.74
C ARG A 40 1.59 -14.70 -2.54
N GLU A 41 2.34 -14.63 -3.64
CA GLU A 41 3.78 -14.38 -3.55
C GLU A 41 4.06 -12.96 -3.06
N ALA A 42 3.30 -12.00 -3.55
CA ALA A 42 3.47 -10.62 -3.12
C ALA A 42 3.22 -10.47 -1.63
N VAL A 43 2.17 -11.13 -1.12
CA VAL A 43 1.86 -11.08 0.31
C VAL A 43 2.99 -11.67 1.13
N ALA A 44 3.52 -12.82 0.71
CA ALA A 44 4.57 -13.48 1.47
C ALA A 44 5.83 -12.62 1.52
N ILE A 45 6.16 -11.95 0.43
CA ILE A 45 7.39 -11.18 0.34
C ILE A 45 7.24 -9.81 1.01
N ILE A 46 6.13 -9.13 0.75
CA ILE A 46 5.95 -7.75 1.20
C ILE A 46 5.46 -7.68 2.64
N PHE A 47 4.45 -8.50 2.98
CA PHE A 47 3.83 -8.45 4.29
C PHE A 47 4.37 -9.49 5.26
N ASP A 48 5.15 -10.45 4.76
CA ASP A 48 5.73 -11.52 5.60
C ASP A 48 4.63 -12.34 6.27
N ILE A 49 3.58 -12.65 5.50
CA ILE A 49 2.47 -13.48 5.95
C ILE A 49 2.39 -14.70 5.05
N ASP A 50 2.12 -15.85 5.64
CA ASP A 50 1.95 -17.08 4.89
C ASP A 50 0.49 -17.18 4.42
N PRO A 51 0.22 -16.99 3.12
CA PRO A 51 -1.16 -17.02 2.62
C PRO A 51 -1.79 -18.40 2.69
N ALA A 52 -0.99 -19.46 2.83
CA ALA A 52 -1.54 -20.80 2.99
C ALA A 52 -2.11 -20.99 4.39
N ARG A 53 -1.52 -20.32 5.38
CA ARG A 53 -1.98 -20.44 6.77
C ARG A 53 -3.07 -19.44 7.11
N GLU A 54 -3.04 -18.26 6.50
CA GLU A 54 -4.00 -17.19 6.80
C GLU A 54 -4.54 -16.61 5.49
N PRO A 55 -5.26 -17.43 4.70
CA PRO A 55 -5.65 -17.00 3.35
C PRO A 55 -6.59 -15.79 3.35
N GLU A 56 -7.54 -15.73 4.26
CA GLU A 56 -8.50 -14.63 4.27
C GLU A 56 -7.86 -13.32 4.72
N ARG A 57 -6.99 -13.42 5.73
CA ARG A 57 -6.28 -12.25 6.21
C ARG A 57 -5.31 -11.73 5.15
N ALA A 58 -4.60 -12.67 4.50
CA ALA A 58 -3.64 -12.30 3.46
C ALA A 58 -4.33 -11.61 2.30
N GLU A 59 -5.47 -12.15 1.87
CA GLU A 59 -6.21 -11.55 0.77
C GLU A 59 -6.72 -10.16 1.12
N ARG A 60 -7.23 -10.00 2.33
CA ARG A 60 -7.75 -8.72 2.79
C ARG A 60 -6.63 -7.67 2.89
N MET A 61 -5.48 -8.06 3.42
CA MET A 61 -4.35 -7.17 3.50
C MET A 61 -3.87 -6.75 2.12
N TYR A 62 -3.75 -7.73 1.22
CA TYR A 62 -3.31 -7.44 -0.13
C TYR A 62 -4.27 -6.49 -0.84
N ALA A 63 -5.55 -6.82 -0.82
CA ALA A 63 -6.54 -6.02 -1.54
C ALA A 63 -6.64 -4.60 -1.01
N SER A 64 -6.65 -4.44 0.31
CA SER A 64 -6.81 -3.11 0.90
C SER A 64 -5.56 -2.26 0.69
N HIS A 65 -4.38 -2.85 0.81
CA HIS A 65 -3.15 -2.09 0.63
C HIS A 65 -2.91 -1.76 -0.84
N LEU A 66 -3.26 -2.67 -1.75
CA LEU A 66 -3.15 -2.38 -3.18
C LEU A 66 -4.12 -1.27 -3.58
N ALA A 67 -5.35 -1.32 -3.08
CA ALA A 67 -6.32 -0.26 -3.36
C ALA A 67 -5.82 1.08 -2.83
N ARG A 68 -5.21 1.07 -1.64
CA ARG A 68 -4.65 2.29 -1.08
C ARG A 68 -3.47 2.81 -1.91
N ALA A 69 -2.62 1.88 -2.38
CA ALA A 69 -1.51 2.27 -3.23
C ALA A 69 -1.99 2.92 -4.52
N ARG A 70 -3.04 2.38 -5.11
CA ARG A 70 -3.63 2.99 -6.30
C ARG A 70 -4.21 4.37 -6.00
N TRP A 71 -4.89 4.49 -4.87
CA TRP A 71 -5.41 5.78 -4.45
C TRP A 71 -4.29 6.80 -4.31
N MET A 72 -3.14 6.36 -3.76
CA MET A 72 -2.00 7.25 -3.56
C MET A 72 -1.48 7.80 -4.89
N THR A 73 -1.49 6.97 -5.94
CA THR A 73 -0.99 7.43 -7.24
C THR A 73 -2.00 8.30 -7.98
N GLU A 74 -3.28 8.06 -7.76
CA GLU A 74 -4.33 8.75 -8.52
C GLU A 74 -4.83 10.02 -7.83
N VAL A 75 -4.93 9.98 -6.50
CA VAL A 75 -5.52 11.08 -5.74
C VAL A 75 -4.53 11.65 -4.74
N GLY A 76 -3.93 10.77 -3.92
CA GLY A 76 -3.01 11.20 -2.88
C GLY A 76 -1.79 11.91 -3.43
N TYR A 77 -1.26 11.43 -4.55
CA TYR A 77 -0.11 12.06 -5.19
C TYR A 77 -0.45 13.49 -5.63
N ALA A 78 -1.66 13.68 -6.14
CA ALA A 78 -2.09 15.02 -6.53
C ALA A 78 -2.16 15.94 -5.33
N HIS A 79 -2.61 15.44 -4.19
CA HIS A 79 -2.64 16.22 -2.95
C HIS A 79 -1.23 16.61 -2.52
N LEU A 80 -0.28 15.70 -2.65
CA LEU A 80 1.12 15.99 -2.31
C LEU A 80 1.68 17.09 -3.20
N LEU A 81 1.44 16.98 -4.50
CA LEU A 81 1.91 17.99 -5.45
C LEU A 81 1.31 19.35 -5.17
N ALA A 82 0.02 19.39 -4.85
CA ALA A 82 -0.65 20.64 -4.55
C ALA A 82 -0.05 21.28 -3.31
N ARG A 83 0.25 20.47 -2.29
CA ARG A 83 0.85 20.97 -1.06
C ARG A 83 2.23 21.53 -1.32
N GLU A 84 3.04 20.81 -2.10
CA GLU A 84 4.38 21.29 -2.43
C GLU A 84 4.35 22.53 -3.31
N GLY A 85 3.43 22.57 -4.26
CA GLY A 85 3.26 23.73 -5.09
C GLY A 85 2.90 24.96 -4.30
N ALA A 86 2.05 24.80 -3.29
CA ALA A 86 1.69 25.92 -2.41
C ALA A 86 2.89 26.44 -1.64
N LEU A 87 3.81 25.56 -1.28
CA LEU A 87 5.00 25.95 -0.54
C LEU A 87 6.03 26.65 -1.38
N LYS A 88 6.00 26.48 -2.69
CA LYS A 88 6.98 27.08 -3.59
C LYS A 88 6.64 28.52 -3.93
N HIS A 89 5.47 28.93 -3.64
CA HIS A 89 5.04 30.31 -3.89
C HIS A 89 4.95 31.13 -2.61
#